data_b1a4379705ebeed2af60cc3b2f26f5ea
#
_entry.id   b1a4379705ebeed2af60cc3b2f26f5ea
#
_cell.length_a   1.000
_cell.length_b   1.000
_cell.length_c   1.000
_cell.angle_alpha   90.00
_cell.angle_beta   90.00
_cell.angle_gamma   90.00
#
_symmetry.space_group_name_H-M   'P 1'
#
loop_
_entity.id
_entity.type
_entity.pdbx_description
1 polymer ?
#
loop_
_entity_poly.entity_id
_entity_poly.type
_entity_poly.pdbx_seq_one_letter_code
_entity_poly.pdbx_strand_id
1 'polypeptide(L)'
;MDAERLISLSRSDLAESRGVPDVMASVWQAQSLAQAIGDHLALFGPQELKGDARGLGEIGGRGVPGPDHPVRRTAARAAQLSGVADPHGALLALGVLLGEVGIALVGVACATDEEGLYWQCIDAIDAADESSDRVRVMLRRLTVGDRARPPGGAARPPDRRGARPVRTERGGAAVPRASAPRSTGGEGPIDTARPERVDVVDPADSAAGS
;
A
#
# COMPACT_ATOMS: atom_id res chain seq x y z
N MET A 1 -8.04 -3.74 -13.45
CA MET A 1 -7.26 -4.94 -13.83
C MET A 1 -6.68 -5.55 -12.57
N ASP A 2 -6.48 -6.87 -12.54
CA ASP A 2 -5.85 -7.53 -11.39
C ASP A 2 -4.34 -7.22 -11.28
N ALA A 3 -3.79 -7.31 -10.05
CA ALA A 3 -2.40 -6.96 -9.76
C ALA A 3 -1.38 -7.77 -10.59
N GLU A 4 -1.53 -9.09 -10.65
CA GLU A 4 -0.59 -9.96 -11.37
C GLU A 4 -0.49 -9.60 -12.86
N ARG A 5 -1.63 -9.28 -13.49
CA ARG A 5 -1.65 -8.85 -14.88
C ARG A 5 -0.92 -7.53 -15.09
N LEU A 6 -1.11 -6.57 -14.19
CA LEU A 6 -0.42 -5.27 -14.25
C LEU A 6 1.09 -5.43 -14.06
N ILE A 7 1.51 -6.30 -13.12
CA ILE A 7 2.92 -6.63 -12.89
C ILE A 7 3.53 -7.28 -14.15
N SER A 8 2.83 -8.25 -14.76
CA SER A 8 3.30 -8.91 -15.98
C SER A 8 3.50 -7.92 -17.14
N LEU A 9 2.57 -6.97 -17.32
CA LEU A 9 2.71 -5.91 -18.31
C LEU A 9 3.90 -4.98 -18.01
N SER A 10 4.10 -4.62 -16.74
CA SER A 10 5.23 -3.76 -16.33
C SER A 10 6.58 -4.46 -16.56
N ARG A 11 6.66 -5.78 -16.36
CA ARG A 11 7.86 -6.57 -16.66
C ARG A 11 8.13 -6.63 -18.17
N SER A 12 7.10 -6.80 -19.00
CA SER A 12 7.26 -6.76 -20.45
C SER A 12 7.78 -5.40 -20.93
N ASP A 13 7.22 -4.30 -20.42
CA ASP A 13 7.68 -2.95 -20.76
C ASP A 13 9.14 -2.75 -20.37
N LEU A 14 9.54 -3.18 -19.17
CA LEU A 14 10.93 -3.07 -18.72
C LEU A 14 11.86 -3.89 -19.62
N ALA A 15 11.47 -5.10 -20.02
CA ALA A 15 12.26 -5.95 -20.91
C ALA A 15 12.37 -5.39 -22.33
N GLU A 16 11.38 -4.61 -22.77
CA GLU A 16 11.35 -3.96 -24.08
C GLU A 16 12.02 -2.59 -24.11
N SER A 17 12.39 -2.05 -22.93
CA SER A 17 13.05 -0.75 -22.79
C SER A 17 14.39 -0.72 -23.55
N ARG A 18 14.58 0.29 -24.40
CA ARG A 18 15.76 0.37 -25.28
C ARG A 18 16.73 1.51 -24.92
N GLY A 19 16.32 2.40 -24.04
CA GLY A 19 17.12 3.55 -23.66
C GLY A 19 16.85 3.98 -22.23
N VAL A 20 17.70 4.85 -21.70
CA VAL A 20 17.59 5.37 -20.34
C VAL A 20 16.19 5.94 -20.03
N PRO A 21 15.58 6.77 -20.90
CA PRO A 21 14.24 7.30 -20.63
C PRO A 21 13.17 6.22 -20.49
N ASP A 22 13.25 5.14 -21.30
CA ASP A 22 12.29 4.03 -21.24
C ASP A 22 12.47 3.24 -19.95
N VAL A 23 13.72 2.95 -19.57
CA VAL A 23 14.04 2.28 -18.30
C VAL A 23 13.51 3.10 -17.13
N MET A 24 13.81 4.39 -17.07
CA MET A 24 13.34 5.26 -15.98
C MET A 24 11.81 5.33 -15.93
N ALA A 25 11.14 5.40 -17.08
CA ALA A 25 9.69 5.35 -17.14
C ALA A 25 9.13 4.02 -16.57
N SER A 26 9.76 2.90 -16.93
CA SER A 26 9.36 1.56 -16.43
C SER A 26 9.61 1.41 -14.93
N VAL A 27 10.72 1.95 -14.41
CA VAL A 27 11.03 2.00 -12.97
C VAL A 27 9.92 2.72 -12.20
N TRP A 28 9.51 3.90 -12.67
CA TRP A 28 8.49 4.68 -12.01
C TRP A 28 7.09 4.05 -12.09
N GLN A 29 6.80 3.34 -13.18
CA GLN A 29 5.59 2.51 -13.25
C GLN A 29 5.61 1.40 -12.21
N ALA A 30 6.74 0.72 -12.05
CA ALA A 30 6.88 -0.35 -11.05
C ALA A 30 6.71 0.18 -9.62
N GLN A 31 7.32 1.33 -9.31
CA GLN A 31 7.17 1.98 -7.99
C GLN A 31 5.72 2.43 -7.74
N SER A 32 5.06 3.05 -8.72
CA SER A 32 3.66 3.44 -8.61
C SER A 32 2.74 2.23 -8.44
N LEU A 33 3.06 1.10 -9.07
CA LEU A 33 2.31 -0.14 -8.93
C LEU A 33 2.54 -0.78 -7.56
N ALA A 34 3.77 -0.75 -7.04
CA ALA A 34 4.09 -1.20 -5.68
C ALA A 34 3.31 -0.38 -4.64
N GLN A 35 3.25 0.95 -4.81
CA GLN A 35 2.43 1.83 -3.99
C GLN A 35 0.95 1.42 -4.03
N ALA A 36 0.36 1.29 -5.22
CA ALA A 36 -1.05 0.97 -5.36
C ALA A 36 -1.41 -0.41 -4.76
N ILE A 37 -0.53 -1.41 -4.91
CA ILE A 37 -0.70 -2.73 -4.30
C ILE A 37 -0.59 -2.61 -2.78
N GLY A 38 0.38 -1.86 -2.25
CA GLY A 38 0.54 -1.60 -0.84
C GLY A 38 -0.71 -0.95 -0.24
N ASP A 39 -1.21 0.11 -0.85
CA ASP A 39 -2.41 0.82 -0.42
C ASP A 39 -3.65 -0.10 -0.45
N HIS A 40 -3.80 -0.90 -1.50
CA HIS A 40 -4.91 -1.84 -1.61
C HIS A 40 -4.85 -2.92 -0.51
N LEU A 41 -3.68 -3.50 -0.26
CA LEU A 41 -3.50 -4.51 0.80
C LEU A 41 -3.64 -3.91 2.20
N ALA A 42 -3.27 -2.66 2.41
CA ALA A 42 -3.48 -1.96 3.67
C ALA A 42 -4.97 -1.75 4.00
N LEU A 43 -5.80 -1.55 2.98
CA LEU A 43 -7.25 -1.33 3.13
C LEU A 43 -8.01 -2.66 3.17
N PHE A 44 -7.77 -3.55 2.23
CA PHE A 44 -8.59 -4.72 1.94
C PHE A 44 -7.89 -6.05 2.20
N GLY A 45 -6.58 -6.04 2.42
CA GLY A 45 -5.78 -7.24 2.65
C GLY A 45 -5.97 -7.86 4.03
N PRO A 46 -5.35 -9.04 4.25
CA PRO A 46 -5.29 -9.69 5.54
C PRO A 46 -4.77 -8.78 6.65
N GLN A 47 -5.32 -8.91 7.86
CA GLN A 47 -5.02 -8.01 8.98
C GLN A 47 -3.53 -8.01 9.34
N GLU A 48 -2.89 -9.18 9.24
CA GLU A 48 -1.46 -9.38 9.51
C GLU A 48 -0.53 -8.62 8.55
N LEU A 49 -1.00 -8.25 7.35
CA LEU A 49 -0.22 -7.54 6.34
C LEU A 49 -0.36 -6.02 6.42
N LYS A 50 -1.41 -5.49 7.05
CA LYS A 50 -1.79 -4.07 6.94
C LYS A 50 -0.69 -3.08 7.31
N GLY A 51 0.13 -3.41 8.31
CA GLY A 51 1.24 -2.55 8.73
C GLY A 51 2.34 -2.46 7.67
N ASP A 52 2.80 -3.61 7.17
CA ASP A 52 3.85 -3.67 6.16
C ASP A 52 3.35 -3.16 4.80
N ALA A 53 2.08 -3.40 4.49
CA ALA A 53 1.44 -2.92 3.28
C ALA A 53 1.38 -1.37 3.22
N ARG A 54 1.09 -0.70 4.35
CA ARG A 54 1.21 0.77 4.44
C ARG A 54 2.64 1.25 4.19
N GLY A 55 3.61 0.59 4.83
CA GLY A 55 5.01 0.92 4.61
C GLY A 55 5.42 0.76 3.13
N LEU A 56 4.92 -0.27 2.44
CA LEU A 56 5.16 -0.45 1.01
C LEU A 56 4.54 0.70 0.20
N GLY A 57 3.32 1.11 0.51
CA GLY A 57 2.65 2.25 -0.14
C GLY A 57 3.42 3.57 0.05
N GLU A 58 3.94 3.83 1.24
CA GLU A 58 4.71 5.04 1.55
C GLU A 58 6.05 5.10 0.81
N ILE A 59 6.76 3.98 0.67
CA ILE A 59 8.03 3.91 -0.05
C ILE A 59 7.83 4.14 -1.54
N GLY A 60 6.89 3.42 -2.16
CA GLY A 60 6.57 3.56 -3.58
C GLY A 60 6.17 4.98 -3.97
N GLY A 61 5.55 5.73 -3.05
CA GLY A 61 5.17 7.13 -3.26
C GLY A 61 6.32 8.13 -3.22
N ARG A 62 7.47 7.83 -2.60
CA ARG A 62 8.60 8.77 -2.47
C ARG A 62 9.31 9.05 -3.78
N GLY A 63 9.36 8.06 -4.68
CA GLY A 63 10.05 8.17 -5.98
C GLY A 63 9.21 8.73 -7.12
N VAL A 64 7.93 9.04 -6.86
CA VAL A 64 7.03 9.51 -7.92
C VAL A 64 7.28 11.00 -8.20
N PRO A 65 7.65 11.38 -9.44
CA PRO A 65 7.86 12.78 -9.78
C PRO A 65 6.59 13.60 -9.57
N GLY A 66 6.79 14.89 -9.25
CA GLY A 66 5.72 15.86 -9.06
C GLY A 66 4.72 15.95 -10.24
N PRO A 67 3.60 16.67 -10.05
CA PRO A 67 2.46 16.69 -10.97
C PRO A 67 2.78 17.11 -12.42
N ASP A 68 3.86 17.83 -12.64
CA ASP A 68 4.22 18.41 -13.94
C ASP A 68 5.20 17.55 -14.76
N HIS A 69 5.63 16.39 -14.23
CA HIS A 69 6.58 15.55 -14.94
C HIS A 69 5.87 14.68 -16.00
N PRO A 70 6.44 14.55 -17.23
CA PRO A 70 5.83 13.79 -18.34
C PRO A 70 5.55 12.32 -18.01
N VAL A 71 6.19 11.77 -16.99
CA VAL A 71 6.00 10.41 -16.47
C VAL A 71 4.63 10.19 -15.80
N ARG A 72 3.88 11.24 -15.49
CA ARG A 72 2.52 11.07 -14.94
C ARG A 72 1.56 10.31 -15.87
N ARG A 73 1.85 10.25 -17.18
CA ARG A 73 1.10 9.40 -18.12
C ARG A 73 1.29 7.90 -17.83
N THR A 74 2.37 7.54 -17.17
CA THR A 74 2.71 6.16 -16.81
C THR A 74 2.09 5.73 -15.48
N ALA A 75 1.81 6.64 -14.56
CA ALA A 75 1.00 6.36 -13.36
C ALA A 75 -0.44 5.90 -13.72
N ALA A 76 -0.88 6.11 -14.96
CA ALA A 76 -2.16 5.62 -15.45
C ALA A 76 -2.36 4.10 -15.31
N ARG A 77 -1.26 3.32 -15.26
CA ARG A 77 -1.35 1.86 -15.13
C ARG A 77 -1.65 1.43 -13.70
N ALA A 78 -1.01 2.03 -12.70
CA ALA A 78 -1.32 1.81 -11.29
C ALA A 78 -2.78 2.16 -10.95
N ALA A 79 -3.32 3.22 -11.57
CA ALA A 79 -4.73 3.61 -11.43
C ALA A 79 -5.72 2.58 -12.00
N GLN A 80 -5.27 1.63 -12.82
CA GLN A 80 -6.10 0.53 -13.34
C GLN A 80 -6.20 -0.66 -12.38
N LEU A 81 -5.51 -0.63 -11.25
CA LEU A 81 -5.60 -1.68 -10.24
C LEU A 81 -7.02 -1.72 -9.67
N SER A 82 -7.73 -2.81 -9.92
CA SER A 82 -9.08 -3.02 -9.39
C SER A 82 -9.11 -3.95 -8.18
N GLY A 83 -8.03 -4.71 -7.95
CA GLY A 83 -7.96 -5.62 -6.83
C GLY A 83 -6.68 -6.45 -6.82
N VAL A 84 -6.46 -7.11 -5.68
CA VAL A 84 -5.41 -8.09 -5.46
C VAL A 84 -6.11 -9.39 -5.06
N ALA A 85 -6.43 -10.22 -6.05
CA ALA A 85 -7.21 -11.44 -5.83
C ALA A 85 -6.40 -12.50 -5.07
N ASP A 86 -5.13 -12.67 -5.43
CA ASP A 86 -4.16 -13.50 -4.72
C ASP A 86 -3.03 -12.62 -4.15
N PRO A 87 -3.06 -12.25 -2.85
CA PRO A 87 -2.00 -11.49 -2.22
C PRO A 87 -0.64 -12.17 -2.27
N HIS A 88 -0.59 -13.50 -2.16
CA HIS A 88 0.67 -14.23 -2.17
C HIS A 88 1.31 -14.22 -3.56
N GLY A 89 0.55 -14.58 -4.60
CA GLY A 89 1.02 -14.55 -5.99
C GLY A 89 1.42 -13.14 -6.45
N ALA A 90 0.59 -12.13 -6.13
CA ALA A 90 0.88 -10.74 -6.44
C ALA A 90 2.17 -10.24 -5.79
N LEU A 91 2.41 -10.55 -4.50
CA LEU A 91 3.64 -10.17 -3.80
C LEU A 91 4.88 -10.89 -4.34
N LEU A 92 4.77 -12.18 -4.70
CA LEU A 92 5.86 -12.90 -5.37
C LEU A 92 6.22 -12.24 -6.71
N ALA A 93 5.23 -11.98 -7.53
CA ALA A 93 5.43 -11.35 -8.84
C ALA A 93 6.00 -9.93 -8.70
N LEU A 94 5.52 -9.16 -7.72
CA LEU A 94 6.04 -7.82 -7.42
C LEU A 94 7.51 -7.86 -6.98
N GLY A 95 7.89 -8.82 -6.13
CA GLY A 95 9.26 -8.99 -5.70
C GLY A 95 10.22 -9.29 -6.87
N VAL A 96 9.77 -10.06 -7.86
CA VAL A 96 10.54 -10.30 -9.09
C VAL A 96 10.68 -9.02 -9.91
N LEU A 97 9.59 -8.25 -10.13
CA LEU A 97 9.63 -6.98 -10.85
C LEU A 97 10.59 -5.98 -10.20
N LEU A 98 10.54 -5.83 -8.87
CA LEU A 98 11.43 -4.92 -8.14
C LEU A 98 12.92 -5.32 -8.27
N GLY A 99 13.21 -6.62 -8.27
CA GLY A 99 14.57 -7.11 -8.54
C GLY A 99 15.05 -6.81 -9.96
N GLU A 100 14.19 -6.97 -10.96
CA GLU A 100 14.49 -6.63 -12.36
C GLU A 100 14.71 -5.12 -12.53
N VAL A 101 13.92 -4.29 -11.84
CA VAL A 101 14.07 -2.83 -11.77
C VAL A 101 15.43 -2.45 -11.19
N GLY A 102 15.84 -3.06 -10.06
CA GLY A 102 17.15 -2.81 -9.46
C GLY A 102 18.31 -3.11 -10.42
N ILE A 103 18.24 -4.25 -11.13
CA ILE A 103 19.27 -4.62 -12.12
C ILE A 103 19.32 -3.60 -13.28
N ALA A 104 18.17 -3.18 -13.79
CA ALA A 104 18.10 -2.20 -14.88
C ALA A 104 18.68 -0.84 -14.45
N LEU A 105 18.37 -0.39 -13.21
CA LEU A 105 18.91 0.87 -12.65
C LEU A 105 20.42 0.83 -12.46
N VAL A 106 20.97 -0.30 -11.99
CA VAL A 106 22.44 -0.49 -11.92
C VAL A 106 23.05 -0.35 -13.33
N GLY A 107 22.42 -0.94 -14.35
CA GLY A 107 22.87 -0.80 -15.73
C GLY A 107 22.92 0.66 -16.19
N VAL A 108 21.88 1.45 -15.86
CA VAL A 108 21.84 2.89 -16.19
C VAL A 108 22.89 3.67 -15.40
N ALA A 109 23.01 3.44 -14.09
CA ALA A 109 24.00 4.12 -13.24
C ALA A 109 25.44 3.88 -13.69
N CYS A 110 25.74 2.65 -14.14
CA CYS A 110 27.09 2.31 -14.64
C CYS A 110 27.38 2.89 -16.06
N ALA A 111 26.34 3.18 -16.82
CA ALA A 111 26.48 3.65 -18.21
C ALA A 111 26.38 5.17 -18.36
N THR A 112 25.95 5.90 -17.33
CA THR A 112 25.74 7.34 -17.40
C THR A 112 26.98 8.11 -16.94
N ASP A 113 27.30 9.19 -17.67
CA ASP A 113 28.28 10.20 -17.25
C ASP A 113 27.58 11.42 -16.59
N GLU A 114 26.26 11.41 -16.51
CA GLU A 114 25.45 12.50 -15.95
C GLU A 114 25.28 12.29 -14.45
N GLU A 115 25.88 13.15 -13.62
CA GLU A 115 25.85 13.05 -12.17
C GLU A 115 24.42 13.07 -11.61
N GLY A 116 23.54 13.92 -12.14
CA GLY A 116 22.15 14.00 -11.69
C GLY A 116 21.37 12.71 -11.92
N LEU A 117 21.57 12.07 -13.09
CA LEU A 117 20.95 10.79 -13.40
C LEU A 117 21.54 9.66 -12.56
N TYR A 118 22.84 9.67 -12.31
CA TYR A 118 23.48 8.70 -11.42
C TYR A 118 22.82 8.70 -10.04
N TRP A 119 22.70 9.87 -9.42
CA TRP A 119 22.07 9.97 -8.09
C TRP A 119 20.59 9.59 -8.10
N GLN A 120 19.84 9.92 -9.16
CA GLN A 120 18.47 9.44 -9.32
C GLN A 120 18.37 7.91 -9.39
N CYS A 121 19.32 7.25 -10.05
CA CYS A 121 19.37 5.80 -10.08
C CYS A 121 19.66 5.22 -8.68
N ILE A 122 20.60 5.80 -7.93
CA ILE A 122 20.91 5.36 -6.56
C ILE A 122 19.67 5.47 -5.65
N ASP A 123 19.01 6.63 -5.64
CA ASP A 123 17.78 6.83 -4.86
C ASP A 123 16.68 5.83 -5.25
N ALA A 124 16.56 5.53 -6.54
CA ALA A 124 15.56 4.58 -7.03
C ALA A 124 15.93 3.12 -6.71
N ILE A 125 17.21 2.77 -6.68
CA ILE A 125 17.70 1.44 -6.22
C ILE A 125 17.36 1.26 -4.74
N ASP A 126 17.66 2.23 -3.90
CA ASP A 126 17.36 2.19 -2.46
C ASP A 126 15.86 2.01 -2.21
N ALA A 127 15.02 2.73 -2.95
CA ALA A 127 13.57 2.59 -2.85
C ALA A 127 13.07 1.21 -3.32
N ALA A 128 13.66 0.64 -4.37
CA ALA A 128 13.33 -0.70 -4.85
C ALA A 128 13.74 -1.78 -3.86
N ASP A 129 14.91 -1.66 -3.25
CA ASP A 129 15.40 -2.60 -2.24
C ASP A 129 14.56 -2.54 -0.95
N GLU A 130 14.23 -1.35 -0.45
CA GLU A 130 13.34 -1.17 0.70
C GLU A 130 11.95 -1.79 0.42
N SER A 131 11.41 -1.56 -0.77
CA SER A 131 10.14 -2.16 -1.21
C SER A 131 10.22 -3.69 -1.28
N SER A 132 11.33 -4.24 -1.80
CA SER A 132 11.57 -5.68 -1.87
C SER A 132 11.64 -6.32 -0.49
N ASP A 133 12.26 -5.65 0.47
CA ASP A 133 12.34 -6.12 1.85
C ASP A 133 10.95 -6.15 2.51
N ARG A 134 10.10 -5.14 2.28
CA ARG A 134 8.71 -5.15 2.74
C ARG A 134 7.92 -6.30 2.13
N VAL A 135 8.06 -6.53 0.83
CA VAL A 135 7.43 -7.67 0.13
C VAL A 135 7.86 -9.00 0.77
N ARG A 136 9.16 -9.18 1.04
CA ARG A 136 9.67 -10.40 1.70
C ARG A 136 9.10 -10.58 3.11
N VAL A 137 8.95 -9.51 3.88
CA VAL A 137 8.33 -9.56 5.21
C VAL A 137 6.87 -10.00 5.11
N MET A 138 6.10 -9.41 4.18
CA MET A 138 4.69 -9.77 3.97
C MET A 138 4.53 -11.24 3.55
N LEU A 139 5.37 -11.72 2.63
CA LEU A 139 5.36 -13.13 2.19
C LEU A 139 5.62 -14.09 3.36
N ARG A 140 6.60 -13.78 4.22
CA ARG A 140 6.86 -14.58 5.42
C ARG A 140 5.65 -14.62 6.36
N ARG A 141 4.93 -13.51 6.54
CA ARG A 141 3.73 -13.46 7.38
C ARG A 141 2.60 -14.31 6.81
N LEU A 142 2.37 -14.28 5.50
CA LEU A 142 1.37 -15.12 4.85
C LEU A 142 1.68 -16.62 5.05
N THR A 143 2.92 -17.03 4.88
CA THR A 143 3.31 -18.44 5.06
C THR A 143 3.18 -18.93 6.52
N VAL A 144 3.38 -18.05 7.49
CA VAL A 144 3.18 -18.38 8.91
C VAL A 144 1.69 -18.44 9.23
N GLY A 145 0.89 -17.50 8.73
CA GLY A 145 -0.56 -17.46 8.88
C GLY A 145 -1.23 -18.73 8.33
N ASP A 146 -0.83 -19.18 7.15
CA ASP A 146 -1.36 -20.42 6.56
C ASP A 146 -1.04 -21.68 7.37
N ARG A 147 0.16 -21.76 7.95
CA ARG A 147 0.54 -22.87 8.84
C ARG A 147 -0.19 -22.86 10.16
N ALA A 148 -0.58 -21.71 10.67
CA ALA A 148 -1.34 -21.58 11.93
C ALA A 148 -2.83 -21.87 11.75
N ARG A 149 -3.34 -21.93 10.51
CA ARG A 149 -4.73 -22.24 10.21
C ARG A 149 -4.90 -23.77 10.21
N PRO A 150 -5.65 -24.38 11.16
CA PRO A 150 -5.81 -25.82 11.17
C PRO A 150 -6.47 -26.30 9.88
N PRO A 151 -5.98 -27.39 9.26
CA PRO A 151 -6.61 -27.98 8.08
C PRO A 151 -8.01 -28.49 8.47
N GLY A 152 -9.06 -27.88 7.92
CA GLY A 152 -10.40 -28.43 7.98
C GLY A 152 -11.29 -27.91 9.11
N GLY A 153 -11.72 -26.67 8.97
CA GLY A 153 -13.05 -26.28 9.44
C GLY A 153 -14.10 -26.70 8.42
N ALA A 154 -14.19 -27.99 8.12
CA ALA A 154 -15.39 -28.54 7.49
C ALA A 154 -16.55 -28.18 8.42
N ALA A 155 -17.44 -27.30 7.94
CA ALA A 155 -18.65 -26.93 8.63
C ALA A 155 -19.37 -28.22 9.07
N ARG A 156 -19.31 -28.50 10.38
CA ARG A 156 -20.08 -29.58 10.97
C ARG A 156 -21.55 -29.25 10.71
N PRO A 157 -22.27 -30.05 9.93
CA PRO A 157 -23.70 -29.81 9.74
C PRO A 157 -24.39 -29.75 11.09
N PRO A 158 -25.36 -28.84 11.32
CA PRO A 158 -26.09 -28.75 12.58
C PRO A 158 -26.78 -30.09 12.84
N ASP A 159 -26.42 -30.72 13.95
CA ASP A 159 -26.95 -31.98 14.43
C ASP A 159 -28.48 -31.84 14.65
N ARG A 160 -29.26 -32.35 13.72
CA ARG A 160 -30.71 -32.43 13.82
C ARG A 160 -31.12 -33.55 14.74
N ARG A 161 -30.75 -33.49 16.00
CA ARG A 161 -31.31 -34.36 17.04
C ARG A 161 -31.69 -33.49 18.22
N GLY A 162 -32.99 -33.30 18.42
CA GLY A 162 -33.53 -32.69 19.62
C GLY A 162 -34.72 -31.79 19.43
N ALA A 163 -35.61 -32.10 18.50
CA ALA A 163 -36.96 -31.54 18.57
C ALA A 163 -37.72 -32.21 19.73
N ARG A 164 -37.62 -31.63 20.93
CA ARG A 164 -38.57 -31.93 22.04
C ARG A 164 -39.77 -30.99 21.87
N PRO A 165 -41.00 -31.50 21.88
CA PRO A 165 -42.18 -30.67 21.81
C PRO A 165 -42.34 -29.87 23.09
N VAL A 166 -42.33 -28.56 23.02
CA VAL A 166 -42.66 -27.67 24.11
C VAL A 166 -44.18 -27.56 24.18
N ARG A 167 -44.69 -28.11 25.29
CA ARG A 167 -46.06 -28.03 25.80
C ARG A 167 -46.46 -26.55 25.96
N THR A 168 -47.55 -26.18 25.32
CA THR A 168 -48.24 -24.93 25.55
C THR A 168 -48.83 -24.85 26.91
N GLU A 169 -48.41 -23.94 27.76
CA GLU A 169 -49.22 -23.46 28.88
C GLU A 169 -49.42 -21.95 28.75
N ARG A 170 -50.73 -21.64 28.70
CA ARG A 170 -51.32 -20.32 28.77
C ARG A 170 -51.09 -19.71 30.15
N GLY A 171 -50.92 -18.40 30.17
CA GLY A 171 -51.32 -17.64 31.33
C GLY A 171 -50.43 -16.45 31.66
N GLY A 172 -51.00 -15.27 31.61
CA GLY A 172 -50.66 -14.22 32.56
C GLY A 172 -50.06 -12.93 31.99
N ALA A 173 -50.93 -12.00 31.79
CA ALA A 173 -50.67 -10.58 31.61
C ALA A 173 -49.80 -9.97 32.70
N ALA A 174 -48.88 -9.09 32.33
CA ALA A 174 -48.62 -7.84 33.03
C ALA A 174 -47.64 -6.94 32.27
N VAL A 175 -48.12 -5.87 31.72
CA VAL A 175 -47.40 -4.63 31.50
C VAL A 175 -47.49 -3.84 32.81
N PRO A 176 -46.48 -3.18 33.36
CA PRO A 176 -46.24 -1.82 32.89
C PRO A 176 -44.84 -1.19 33.04
N ARG A 177 -44.73 -0.07 32.37
CA ARG A 177 -44.01 1.17 32.69
C ARG A 177 -42.56 1.35 32.42
N ALA A 178 -42.41 2.18 31.41
CA ALA A 178 -41.52 3.35 31.22
C ALA A 178 -40.70 3.82 32.43
N SER A 179 -39.42 4.05 32.18
CA SER A 179 -38.65 5.16 32.77
C SER A 179 -37.42 5.44 31.93
N ALA A 180 -37.45 6.44 31.07
CA ALA A 180 -36.34 7.36 30.87
C ALA A 180 -36.44 8.40 32.02
N PRO A 181 -35.45 9.14 32.43
CA PRO A 181 -34.50 9.89 31.65
C PRO A 181 -33.13 10.09 32.34
N ARG A 182 -32.19 10.74 31.70
CA ARG A 182 -31.57 12.01 32.02
C ARG A 182 -30.19 12.17 31.40
N SER A 183 -30.14 13.15 30.53
CA SER A 183 -29.06 14.03 30.16
C SER A 183 -28.20 14.52 31.35
N THR A 184 -26.91 14.57 31.16
CA THR A 184 -25.96 15.59 31.60
C THR A 184 -24.77 15.41 30.68
N GLY A 185 -24.34 16.31 29.79
CA GLY A 185 -24.00 17.71 30.07
C GLY A 185 -22.53 17.76 30.42
N GLY A 186 -21.64 17.95 29.43
CA GLY A 186 -20.20 18.08 29.63
C GLY A 186 -19.57 18.71 28.38
N GLU A 187 -19.83 20.01 28.18
CA GLU A 187 -19.03 20.86 27.32
C GLU A 187 -17.68 21.10 27.99
N GLY A 188 -16.59 20.78 27.29
CA GLY A 188 -15.23 21.17 27.60
C GLY A 188 -14.62 21.88 26.40
N PRO A 189 -13.94 23.04 26.58
CA PRO A 189 -13.59 23.94 25.49
C PRO A 189 -12.37 23.46 24.71
N ILE A 190 -12.47 23.57 23.38
CA ILE A 190 -11.42 23.42 22.42
C ILE A 190 -10.41 24.54 22.54
N ASP A 191 -9.21 24.23 23.00
CA ASP A 191 -8.06 25.15 23.00
C ASP A 191 -7.47 25.14 21.55
N THR A 192 -7.70 26.27 20.90
CA THR A 192 -7.16 26.59 19.58
C THR A 192 -5.72 27.09 19.74
N ALA A 193 -4.76 26.19 19.68
CA ALA A 193 -3.34 26.55 19.54
C ALA A 193 -3.06 27.10 18.13
N ARG A 194 -2.75 28.40 18.14
CA ARG A 194 -2.32 29.24 17.03
C ARG A 194 -1.00 28.74 16.44
N PRO A 195 -0.85 28.60 15.12
CA PRO A 195 0.45 28.26 14.54
C PRO A 195 1.38 29.47 14.58
N GLU A 196 2.57 29.22 15.09
CA GLU A 196 3.69 30.17 15.11
C GLU A 196 4.14 30.49 13.67
N ARG A 197 4.27 31.75 13.41
CA ARG A 197 4.75 32.33 12.16
C ARG A 197 6.25 32.11 12.07
N VAL A 198 6.68 31.29 11.11
CA VAL A 198 8.10 31.16 10.75
C VAL A 198 8.45 32.35 9.86
N ASP A 199 9.34 33.21 10.34
CA ASP A 199 9.92 34.33 9.59
C ASP A 199 10.78 33.75 8.44
N VAL A 200 10.36 34.03 7.22
CA VAL A 200 11.14 33.80 6.01
C VAL A 200 12.24 34.86 5.95
N VAL A 201 13.47 34.45 6.17
CA VAL A 201 14.65 35.26 5.95
C VAL A 201 14.89 35.32 4.43
N ASP A 202 14.77 36.51 3.88
CA ASP A 202 15.05 36.89 2.49
C ASP A 202 16.58 36.98 2.28
N PRO A 203 17.19 36.19 1.38
CA PRO A 203 18.60 36.36 1.03
C PRO A 203 18.77 37.17 -0.26
N ALA A 204 18.45 38.45 -0.19
CA ALA A 204 18.84 39.39 -1.22
C ALA A 204 19.68 40.50 -0.62
N ASP A 205 20.97 40.23 -0.39
CA ASP A 205 22.01 41.27 -0.42
C ASP A 205 23.41 40.63 -0.35
N SER A 206 24.03 40.37 -1.45
CA SER A 206 25.49 40.31 -1.57
C SER A 206 25.94 40.24 -3.06
N ALA A 207 25.76 41.36 -3.75
CA ALA A 207 26.45 41.60 -5.01
C ALA A 207 26.92 43.04 -5.03
N ALA A 208 28.11 43.31 -4.49
CA ALA A 208 28.97 44.45 -4.90
C ALA A 208 30.30 44.34 -4.18
N GLY A 209 31.38 44.22 -4.93
CA GLY A 209 32.72 44.45 -4.39
C GLY A 209 33.85 43.72 -5.10
N SER A 210 34.41 44.34 -6.15
CA SER A 210 35.77 44.23 -6.71
C SER A 210 36.13 43.01 -7.54
#